data_c674494d4f5a96e95036a1a4bb254c81
#
_entry.id   c674494d4f5a96e95036a1a4bb254c81
#
_cell.length_a   1.000
_cell.length_b   1.000
_cell.length_c   1.000
_cell.angle_alpha   90.00
_cell.angle_beta   90.00
_cell.angle_gamma   90.00
#
_symmetry.space_group_name_H-M   'P 1'
#
loop_
_entity.id
_entity.type
_entity.pdbx_description
1 polymer ?
#
loop_
_entity_poly.entity_id
_entity_poly.type
_entity_poly.pdbx_seq_one_letter_code
_entity_poly.pdbx_strand_id
1 'polypeptide(L)'
;IELEEAIGYLPWAGEDGYTTEHVSKGYAHALLANIAMTRAGYAIREQAKDGYITGDNSDATYPTQRCSDTKRRELFELAEKHLAAVVSSGKHKLNPSVEEYWRLINIGQLDQTYQENLFEIPMGLNKSGELGYTIGYRINGASSLFGPKGNSSGKLKLTAPYYLSFGEGDIRRDLTCAISQLSTDKNTKVFKEYMLGNAPFGLYCGKWDYRKMM
;
A
#
# COMPACT_ATOMS: atom_id res chain seq x y z
N ILE A 1 21.70 10.55 9.40
CA ILE A 1 23.15 10.31 9.15
C ILE A 1 23.33 8.97 8.43
N GLU A 2 23.03 7.82 9.05
CA GLU A 2 23.25 6.49 8.44
C GLU A 2 22.54 6.28 7.09
N LEU A 3 21.27 6.71 6.97
CA LEU A 3 20.54 6.62 5.71
C LEU A 3 21.08 7.55 4.62
N GLU A 4 21.55 8.73 4.99
CA GLU A 4 22.18 9.65 4.04
C GLU A 4 23.51 9.08 3.50
N GLU A 5 24.29 8.43 4.36
CA GLU A 5 25.49 7.72 3.95
C GLU A 5 25.15 6.53 3.05
N ALA A 6 24.17 5.71 3.44
CA ALA A 6 23.74 4.53 2.67
C ALA A 6 23.28 4.90 1.25
N ILE A 7 22.56 6.02 1.08
CA ILE A 7 22.13 6.52 -0.23
C ILE A 7 23.32 6.67 -1.21
N GLY A 8 24.51 7.03 -0.71
CA GLY A 8 25.71 7.15 -1.52
C GLY A 8 26.18 5.84 -2.15
N TYR A 9 25.90 4.73 -1.51
CA TYR A 9 26.39 3.40 -1.92
C TYR A 9 25.33 2.54 -2.63
N LEU A 10 24.05 2.85 -2.46
CA LEU A 10 22.97 2.06 -3.03
C LEU A 10 22.77 2.37 -4.52
N PRO A 11 22.59 1.36 -5.38
CA PRO A 11 22.12 1.57 -6.74
C PRO A 11 20.63 1.89 -6.78
N TRP A 12 20.18 2.44 -7.89
CA TRP A 12 18.74 2.56 -8.17
C TRP A 12 18.14 1.19 -8.53
N ALA A 13 16.86 1.02 -8.32
CA ALA A 13 16.16 -0.12 -8.90
C ALA A 13 16.30 -0.09 -10.42
N GLY A 14 16.60 -1.25 -11.02
CA GLY A 14 16.96 -1.40 -12.42
C GLY A 14 18.44 -1.26 -12.73
N GLU A 15 19.28 -0.98 -11.75
CA GLU A 15 20.74 -0.91 -11.88
C GLU A 15 21.42 -2.01 -11.06
N ASP A 16 22.55 -2.51 -11.54
CA ASP A 16 23.40 -3.50 -10.86
C ASP A 16 22.65 -4.76 -10.35
N GLY A 17 21.59 -5.15 -11.04
CA GLY A 17 20.75 -6.29 -10.66
C GLY A 17 19.74 -5.99 -9.53
N TYR A 18 19.65 -4.75 -9.08
CA TYR A 18 18.65 -4.35 -8.08
C TYR A 18 17.26 -4.23 -8.72
N THR A 19 16.27 -4.73 -8.02
CA THR A 19 14.86 -4.57 -8.34
C THR A 19 14.16 -3.83 -7.21
N THR A 20 12.87 -3.61 -7.33
CA THR A 20 12.04 -3.05 -6.23
C THR A 20 11.93 -3.99 -5.00
N GLU A 21 12.36 -5.23 -5.11
CA GLU A 21 12.48 -6.17 -3.97
C GLU A 21 13.76 -5.95 -3.14
N HIS A 22 14.66 -5.09 -3.59
CA HIS A 22 15.88 -4.74 -2.90
C HIS A 22 15.77 -3.37 -2.24
N VAL A 23 16.51 -3.18 -1.16
CA VAL A 23 16.69 -1.84 -0.58
C VAL A 23 17.51 -0.99 -1.55
N SER A 24 16.83 -0.27 -2.42
CA SER A 24 17.44 0.56 -3.45
C SER A 24 17.65 2.00 -2.98
N LYS A 25 18.40 2.78 -3.76
CA LYS A 25 18.59 4.22 -3.53
C LYS A 25 17.25 4.96 -3.48
N GLY A 26 16.31 4.64 -4.36
CA GLY A 26 14.97 5.25 -4.38
C GLY A 26 14.21 5.01 -3.08
N TYR A 27 14.23 3.78 -2.59
CA TYR A 27 13.61 3.45 -1.31
C TYR A 27 14.30 4.17 -0.13
N ALA A 28 15.62 4.22 -0.09
CA ALA A 28 16.35 4.89 0.99
C ALA A 28 16.03 6.40 1.04
N HIS A 29 15.94 7.07 -0.11
CA HIS A 29 15.48 8.46 -0.19
C HIS A 29 14.05 8.63 0.36
N ALA A 30 13.12 7.81 -0.07
CA ALA A 30 11.72 7.88 0.37
C ALA A 30 11.56 7.56 1.86
N LEU A 31 12.31 6.58 2.37
CA LEU A 31 12.31 6.24 3.78
C LEU A 31 12.83 7.39 4.64
N LEU A 32 13.90 8.04 4.23
CA LEU A 32 14.45 9.20 4.94
C LEU A 32 13.46 10.37 4.96
N ALA A 33 12.80 10.63 3.82
CA ALA A 33 11.75 11.64 3.74
C ALA A 33 10.57 11.31 4.68
N ASN A 34 10.13 10.06 4.71
CA ASN A 34 9.05 9.62 5.59
C ASN A 34 9.43 9.79 7.07
N ILE A 35 10.66 9.42 7.45
CA ILE A 35 11.16 9.62 8.81
C ILE A 35 11.20 11.11 9.16
N ALA A 36 11.67 11.97 8.25
CA ALA A 36 11.72 13.41 8.46
C ALA A 36 10.31 13.99 8.66
N MET A 37 9.36 13.63 7.80
CA MET A 37 7.95 14.06 7.91
C MET A 37 7.30 13.56 9.20
N THR A 38 7.52 12.30 9.56
CA THR A 38 7.00 11.72 10.80
C THR A 38 7.57 12.44 12.03
N ARG A 39 8.85 12.76 12.01
CA ARG A 39 9.52 13.51 13.09
C ARG A 39 9.01 14.95 13.17
N ALA A 40 8.64 15.57 12.06
CA ALA A 40 8.07 16.90 11.98
C ALA A 40 6.64 16.98 12.54
N GLY A 41 5.93 15.85 12.59
CA GLY A 41 4.55 15.75 13.08
C GLY A 41 4.43 15.74 14.60
N TYR A 42 3.18 15.60 15.06
CA TYR A 42 2.87 15.39 16.46
C TYR A 42 3.23 13.95 16.87
N ALA A 43 3.79 13.82 18.07
CA ALA A 43 4.05 12.53 18.70
C ALA A 43 3.66 12.58 20.17
N ILE A 44 3.15 11.47 20.69
CA ILE A 44 2.92 11.28 22.12
C ILE A 44 4.28 11.03 22.78
N ARG A 45 4.57 11.76 23.85
CA ARG A 45 5.81 11.66 24.64
C ARG A 45 5.46 11.49 26.10
N GLU A 46 6.19 10.65 26.80
CA GLU A 46 6.08 10.51 28.26
C GLU A 46 6.54 11.76 28.99
N GLN A 47 7.54 12.45 28.45
CA GLN A 47 8.09 13.68 29.00
C GLN A 47 8.38 14.68 27.88
N ALA A 48 8.27 15.96 28.22
CA ALA A 48 8.68 17.03 27.33
C ALA A 48 10.20 16.91 27.01
N LYS A 49 10.54 17.17 25.76
CA LYS A 49 11.93 17.19 25.29
C LYS A 49 12.29 18.57 24.78
N ASP A 50 13.52 18.97 25.04
CA ASP A 50 14.05 20.24 24.54
C ASP A 50 13.96 20.30 23.01
N GLY A 51 13.58 21.45 22.50
CA GLY A 51 13.34 21.67 21.06
C GLY A 51 12.01 21.15 20.52
N TYR A 52 11.12 20.65 21.41
CA TYR A 52 9.76 20.29 21.07
C TYR A 52 8.77 21.19 21.80
N ILE A 53 7.66 21.48 21.15
CA ILE A 53 6.54 22.21 21.73
C ILE A 53 5.41 21.25 22.08
N THR A 54 4.73 21.50 23.19
CA THR A 54 3.53 20.76 23.57
C THR A 54 2.34 21.26 22.73
N GLY A 55 1.48 20.35 22.26
CA GLY A 55 0.24 20.72 21.57
C GLY A 55 -0.74 21.38 22.54
N ASP A 56 -1.57 22.30 22.02
CA ASP A 56 -2.49 23.13 22.84
C ASP A 56 -3.51 22.30 23.65
N ASN A 57 -3.83 21.09 23.21
CA ASN A 57 -4.80 20.19 23.86
C ASN A 57 -4.14 18.91 24.39
N SER A 58 -2.86 18.96 24.75
CA SER A 58 -2.17 17.79 25.29
C SER A 58 -2.63 17.49 26.71
N ASP A 59 -2.94 16.22 26.98
CA ASP A 59 -3.08 15.72 28.33
C ASP A 59 -1.74 15.76 29.05
N ALA A 60 -1.69 16.21 30.29
CA ALA A 60 -0.47 16.24 31.08
C ALA A 60 0.12 14.85 31.31
N THR A 61 -0.73 13.80 31.30
CA THR A 61 -0.31 12.40 31.45
C THR A 61 0.23 11.83 30.13
N TYR A 62 -0.31 12.30 28.97
CA TYR A 62 0.10 11.88 27.62
C TYR A 62 0.30 13.11 26.73
N PRO A 63 1.33 13.90 26.98
CA PRO A 63 1.53 15.14 26.24
C PRO A 63 1.82 14.86 24.76
N THR A 64 1.03 15.48 23.89
CA THR A 64 1.29 15.49 22.46
C THR A 64 2.26 16.60 22.14
N GLN A 65 3.37 16.26 21.52
CA GLN A 65 4.46 17.19 21.20
C GLN A 65 4.79 17.15 19.72
N ARG A 66 5.17 18.29 19.20
CA ARG A 66 5.82 18.43 17.90
C ARG A 66 7.15 19.15 18.04
N CYS A 67 8.01 19.03 17.06
CA CYS A 67 9.24 19.85 17.05
C CYS A 67 8.90 21.34 16.89
N SER A 68 9.84 22.21 17.26
CA SER A 68 9.73 23.66 17.02
C SER A 68 9.46 23.97 15.55
N ASP A 69 8.86 25.12 15.25
CA ASP A 69 8.55 25.49 13.87
C ASP A 69 9.80 25.60 12.99
N THR A 70 10.93 26.05 13.55
CA THR A 70 12.21 26.06 12.84
C THR A 70 12.65 24.65 12.49
N LYS A 71 12.65 23.73 13.45
CA LYS A 71 13.05 22.34 13.22
C LYS A 71 12.10 21.60 12.28
N ARG A 72 10.81 21.89 12.38
CA ARG A 72 9.78 21.36 11.49
C ARG A 72 10.03 21.77 10.04
N ARG A 73 10.37 23.04 9.80
CA ARG A 73 10.72 23.53 8.47
C ARG A 73 11.93 22.81 7.89
N GLU A 74 13.02 22.73 8.66
CA GLU A 74 14.23 21.99 8.26
C GLU A 74 13.93 20.53 7.89
N LEU A 75 13.04 19.86 8.63
CA LEU A 75 12.64 18.48 8.34
C LEU A 75 11.78 18.36 7.08
N PHE A 76 10.92 19.33 6.80
CA PHE A 76 10.18 19.36 5.55
C PHE A 76 11.09 19.65 4.35
N GLU A 77 12.04 20.56 4.48
CA GLU A 77 13.04 20.84 3.45
C GLU A 77 13.91 19.60 3.16
N LEU A 78 14.30 18.88 4.21
CA LEU A 78 14.98 17.60 4.07
C LEU A 78 14.12 16.57 3.32
N ALA A 79 12.85 16.44 3.69
CA ALA A 79 11.93 15.51 3.04
C ALA A 79 11.74 15.88 1.56
N GLU A 80 11.50 17.16 1.26
CA GLU A 80 11.36 17.66 -0.11
C GLU A 80 12.59 17.34 -0.96
N LYS A 81 13.79 17.63 -0.45
CA LYS A 81 15.05 17.31 -1.12
C LYS A 81 15.13 15.83 -1.54
N HIS A 82 14.79 14.93 -0.63
CA HIS A 82 14.89 13.50 -0.91
C HIS A 82 13.77 12.98 -1.80
N LEU A 83 12.55 13.48 -1.67
CA LEU A 83 11.46 13.14 -2.59
C LEU A 83 11.71 13.69 -4.01
N ALA A 84 12.21 14.91 -4.10
CA ALA A 84 12.61 15.51 -5.38
C ALA A 84 13.71 14.67 -6.08
N ALA A 85 14.66 14.10 -5.33
CA ALA A 85 15.68 13.22 -5.88
C ALA A 85 15.08 11.96 -6.52
N VAL A 86 14.06 11.35 -5.88
CA VAL A 86 13.34 10.21 -6.46
C VAL A 86 12.63 10.60 -7.75
N VAL A 87 11.86 11.68 -7.74
CA VAL A 87 11.10 12.15 -8.91
C VAL A 87 12.04 12.52 -10.05
N SER A 88 13.10 13.28 -9.76
CA SER A 88 14.05 13.76 -10.77
C SER A 88 14.93 12.65 -11.35
N SER A 89 15.08 11.53 -10.66
CA SER A 89 15.86 10.39 -11.15
C SER A 89 15.27 9.79 -12.44
N GLY A 90 13.95 9.91 -12.62
CA GLY A 90 13.22 9.26 -13.72
C GLY A 90 13.21 7.73 -13.66
N LYS A 91 13.77 7.13 -12.59
CA LYS A 91 13.82 5.67 -12.39
C LYS A 91 12.49 5.10 -11.93
N HIS A 92 11.73 5.87 -11.17
CA HIS A 92 10.42 5.51 -10.68
C HIS A 92 9.38 6.43 -11.30
N LYS A 93 8.28 5.87 -11.79
CA LYS A 93 7.17 6.60 -12.42
C LYS A 93 5.86 5.96 -12.02
N LEU A 94 4.80 6.73 -11.99
CA LEU A 94 3.47 6.15 -11.85
C LEU A 94 3.12 5.32 -13.10
N ASN A 95 2.61 4.13 -12.90
CA ASN A 95 2.06 3.33 -13.99
C ASN A 95 0.81 4.05 -14.54
N PRO A 96 0.71 4.31 -15.84
CA PRO A 96 -0.44 5.00 -16.41
C PRO A 96 -1.75 4.21 -16.27
N SER A 97 -1.66 2.89 -16.01
CA SER A 97 -2.81 2.03 -15.78
C SER A 97 -2.78 1.45 -14.36
N VAL A 98 -3.65 1.95 -13.50
CA VAL A 98 -3.83 1.42 -12.15
C VAL A 98 -4.26 -0.05 -12.18
N GLU A 99 -5.03 -0.44 -13.20
CA GLU A 99 -5.48 -1.82 -13.38
C GLU A 99 -4.30 -2.75 -13.73
N GLU A 100 -3.45 -2.34 -14.67
CA GLU A 100 -2.26 -3.12 -15.05
C GLU A 100 -1.27 -3.23 -13.89
N TYR A 101 -1.05 -2.15 -13.16
CA TYR A 101 -0.23 -2.17 -11.96
C TYR A 101 -0.70 -3.22 -10.95
N TRP A 102 -2.00 -3.27 -10.64
CA TRP A 102 -2.55 -4.28 -9.74
C TRP A 102 -2.61 -5.68 -10.34
N ARG A 103 -2.71 -5.79 -11.66
CA ARG A 103 -2.61 -7.07 -12.35
C ARG A 103 -1.22 -7.68 -12.16
N LEU A 104 -0.16 -6.91 -12.38
CA LEU A 104 1.22 -7.36 -12.16
C LEU A 104 1.42 -7.87 -10.73
N ILE A 105 0.97 -7.14 -9.72
CA ILE A 105 1.03 -7.57 -8.32
C ILE A 105 0.30 -8.91 -8.12
N ASN A 106 -0.91 -9.06 -8.68
CA ASN A 106 -1.70 -10.26 -8.52
C ASN A 106 -1.04 -11.50 -9.16
N ILE A 107 -0.34 -11.35 -10.28
CA ILE A 107 0.36 -12.46 -10.95
C ILE A 107 1.79 -12.66 -10.40
N GLY A 108 2.21 -11.86 -9.42
CA GLY A 108 3.53 -11.95 -8.81
C GLY A 108 4.67 -11.49 -9.73
N GLN A 109 4.40 -10.50 -10.57
CA GLN A 109 5.40 -9.89 -11.45
C GLN A 109 5.71 -8.48 -10.99
N LEU A 110 6.99 -8.12 -11.05
CA LEU A 110 7.44 -6.76 -10.80
C LEU A 110 7.11 -5.85 -11.98
N ASP A 111 6.70 -4.61 -11.69
CA ASP A 111 6.63 -3.55 -12.69
C ASP A 111 8.03 -3.06 -13.04
N GLN A 112 8.70 -3.71 -13.99
CA GLN A 112 10.03 -3.34 -14.43
C GLN A 112 10.05 -2.12 -15.36
N THR A 113 8.89 -1.72 -15.87
CA THR A 113 8.79 -0.59 -16.82
C THR A 113 8.69 0.74 -16.10
N TYR A 114 7.81 0.83 -15.11
CA TYR A 114 7.56 2.06 -14.38
C TYR A 114 8.19 2.06 -13.00
N GLN A 115 8.40 0.87 -12.43
CA GLN A 115 8.93 0.70 -11.08
C GLN A 115 8.19 1.59 -10.07
N GLU A 116 6.85 1.60 -10.15
CA GLU A 116 6.00 2.48 -9.31
C GLU A 116 6.25 2.23 -7.82
N ASN A 117 6.40 0.97 -7.42
CA ASN A 117 6.81 0.65 -6.07
C ASN A 117 8.29 1.02 -5.85
N LEU A 118 8.57 1.69 -4.76
CA LEU A 118 9.94 1.99 -4.34
C LEU A 118 10.57 0.80 -3.61
N PHE A 119 9.73 -0.02 -2.97
CA PHE A 119 10.14 -1.24 -2.29
C PHE A 119 8.96 -2.21 -2.19
N GLU A 120 9.25 -3.48 -2.43
CA GLU A 120 8.30 -4.58 -2.32
C GLU A 120 8.87 -5.68 -1.42
N ILE A 121 8.03 -6.20 -0.54
CA ILE A 121 8.42 -7.35 0.27
C ILE A 121 8.06 -8.62 -0.51
N PRO A 122 9.06 -9.36 -1.02
CA PRO A 122 8.81 -10.59 -1.77
C PRO A 122 8.21 -11.65 -0.86
N MET A 123 7.12 -12.22 -1.30
CA MET A 123 6.46 -13.32 -0.63
C MET A 123 6.74 -14.62 -1.39
N GLY A 124 7.20 -15.65 -0.69
CA GLY A 124 7.45 -16.95 -1.30
C GLY A 124 6.18 -17.61 -1.84
N LEU A 125 6.26 -18.21 -3.02
CA LEU A 125 5.12 -18.91 -3.62
C LEU A 125 4.61 -20.01 -2.69
N ASN A 126 3.33 -19.97 -2.36
CA ASN A 126 2.63 -20.91 -1.46
C ASN A 126 3.18 -20.96 -0.02
N LYS A 127 3.99 -19.99 0.42
CA LYS A 127 4.63 -20.06 1.75
C LYS A 127 4.41 -18.83 2.61
N SER A 128 3.78 -17.83 2.10
CA SER A 128 3.73 -16.57 2.77
C SER A 128 2.32 -16.17 3.02
N GLY A 129 2.08 -15.80 4.17
CA GLY A 129 1.04 -14.98 4.66
C GLY A 129 -0.34 -15.12 4.03
N GLU A 130 -1.30 -14.76 4.80
CA GLU A 130 -2.71 -14.80 4.39
C GLU A 130 -3.19 -13.46 3.83
N LEU A 131 -2.28 -12.58 3.36
CA LEU A 131 -2.69 -11.23 3.02
C LEU A 131 -3.79 -11.20 1.96
N GLY A 132 -3.54 -11.75 0.79
CA GLY A 132 -4.54 -11.84 -0.28
C GLY A 132 -5.75 -12.69 0.11
N TYR A 133 -5.54 -13.76 0.88
CA TYR A 133 -6.61 -14.60 1.40
C TYR A 133 -7.54 -13.82 2.35
N THR A 134 -6.97 -13.03 3.23
CA THR A 134 -7.70 -12.30 4.27
C THR A 134 -8.39 -11.04 3.74
N ILE A 135 -7.71 -10.27 2.90
CA ILE A 135 -8.20 -8.95 2.45
C ILE A 135 -8.73 -8.94 1.02
N GLY A 136 -8.55 -10.03 0.27
CA GLY A 136 -8.89 -10.07 -1.15
C GLY A 136 -10.38 -10.21 -1.46
N TYR A 137 -10.67 -10.23 -2.74
CA TYR A 137 -11.98 -10.53 -3.29
C TYR A 137 -12.49 -11.89 -2.78
N ARG A 138 -13.71 -11.92 -2.29
CA ARG A 138 -14.28 -13.15 -1.72
C ARG A 138 -14.52 -14.21 -2.80
N ILE A 139 -13.79 -15.32 -2.68
CA ILE A 139 -13.99 -16.52 -3.51
C ILE A 139 -14.25 -17.69 -2.59
N ASN A 140 -15.27 -18.46 -2.86
CA ASN A 140 -15.65 -19.61 -2.03
C ASN A 140 -15.78 -20.89 -2.86
N GLY A 141 -14.91 -21.85 -2.61
CA GLY A 141 -14.97 -23.17 -3.20
C GLY A 141 -14.61 -23.25 -4.68
N ALA A 142 -13.77 -22.34 -5.18
CA ALA A 142 -13.35 -22.28 -6.60
C ALA A 142 -12.01 -22.94 -6.89
N SER A 143 -11.56 -23.89 -6.07
CA SER A 143 -10.25 -24.54 -6.25
C SER A 143 -10.12 -25.35 -7.53
N SER A 144 -11.23 -25.80 -8.12
CA SER A 144 -11.24 -26.44 -9.45
C SER A 144 -10.90 -25.46 -10.59
N LEU A 145 -11.14 -24.16 -10.40
CA LEU A 145 -10.84 -23.11 -11.38
C LEU A 145 -9.47 -22.46 -11.13
N PHE A 146 -9.14 -22.20 -9.88
CA PHE A 146 -8.00 -21.36 -9.51
C PHE A 146 -6.96 -22.11 -8.67
N GLY A 147 -7.09 -23.45 -8.52
CA GLY A 147 -6.19 -24.25 -7.70
C GLY A 147 -6.19 -23.81 -6.23
N PRO A 148 -5.02 -23.79 -5.57
CA PRO A 148 -4.93 -23.36 -4.16
C PRO A 148 -5.45 -21.95 -3.90
N LYS A 149 -5.51 -21.12 -4.93
CA LYS A 149 -6.04 -19.74 -4.86
C LYS A 149 -7.55 -19.65 -4.97
N GLY A 150 -8.24 -20.78 -5.11
CA GLY A 150 -9.69 -20.85 -5.27
C GLY A 150 -10.52 -20.55 -4.01
N ASN A 151 -9.88 -20.06 -2.96
CA ASN A 151 -10.56 -19.59 -1.75
C ASN A 151 -9.92 -18.29 -1.27
N SER A 152 -10.78 -17.34 -0.89
CA SER A 152 -10.40 -16.13 -0.18
C SER A 152 -11.45 -15.83 0.87
N SER A 153 -11.03 -15.55 2.09
CA SER A 153 -11.97 -15.32 3.19
C SER A 153 -12.62 -13.94 3.13
N GLY A 154 -11.92 -12.95 2.57
CA GLY A 154 -12.39 -11.57 2.52
C GLY A 154 -12.80 -11.05 3.90
N LYS A 155 -12.01 -11.31 4.93
CA LYS A 155 -12.34 -10.92 6.31
C LYS A 155 -12.31 -9.41 6.51
N LEU A 156 -11.35 -8.72 5.89
CA LEU A 156 -11.30 -7.27 5.89
C LEU A 156 -12.25 -6.73 4.82
N LYS A 157 -13.08 -5.81 5.25
CA LYS A 157 -14.12 -5.21 4.42
C LYS A 157 -13.88 -3.71 4.24
N LEU A 158 -14.26 -3.22 3.09
CA LEU A 158 -14.36 -1.79 2.83
C LEU A 158 -15.74 -1.30 3.26
N THR A 159 -15.84 -0.04 3.64
CA THR A 159 -17.11 0.56 4.07
C THR A 159 -17.85 1.24 2.92
N ALA A 160 -19.16 1.32 2.99
CA ALA A 160 -19.96 2.05 2.02
C ALA A 160 -19.59 3.55 1.94
N PRO A 161 -19.33 4.27 3.06
CA PRO A 161 -18.82 5.64 2.98
C PRO A 161 -17.51 5.76 2.19
N TYR A 162 -16.60 4.79 2.31
CA TYR A 162 -15.37 4.78 1.53
C TYR A 162 -15.68 4.62 0.02
N TYR A 163 -16.56 3.69 -0.35
CA TYR A 163 -17.00 3.54 -1.74
C TYR A 163 -17.61 4.84 -2.31
N LEU A 164 -18.44 5.50 -1.50
CA LEU A 164 -19.11 6.74 -1.89
C LEU A 164 -18.18 7.97 -1.88
N SER A 165 -16.99 7.86 -1.30
CA SER A 165 -16.01 8.95 -1.29
C SER A 165 -15.27 9.14 -2.61
N PHE A 166 -15.35 8.17 -3.52
CA PHE A 166 -14.78 8.29 -4.85
C PHE A 166 -15.63 9.22 -5.72
N GLY A 167 -14.96 10.06 -6.51
CA GLY A 167 -15.63 10.91 -7.49
C GLY A 167 -16.29 10.11 -8.60
N GLU A 168 -17.21 10.75 -9.28
CA GLU A 168 -17.83 10.17 -10.47
C GLU A 168 -16.76 9.89 -11.55
N GLY A 169 -16.80 8.68 -12.13
CA GLY A 169 -15.84 8.25 -13.14
C GLY A 169 -14.44 7.86 -12.61
N ASP A 170 -14.23 7.88 -11.30
CA ASP A 170 -12.95 7.41 -10.74
C ASP A 170 -12.84 5.88 -10.86
N ILE A 171 -12.06 5.42 -11.83
CA ILE A 171 -11.84 4.00 -12.10
C ILE A 171 -11.24 3.23 -10.92
N ARG A 172 -10.57 3.93 -10.01
CA ARG A 172 -9.97 3.32 -8.80
C ARG A 172 -11.05 2.78 -7.86
N ARG A 173 -12.25 3.35 -7.88
CA ARG A 173 -13.39 2.87 -7.10
C ARG A 173 -13.72 1.43 -7.44
N ASP A 174 -13.93 1.15 -8.70
CA ASP A 174 -14.40 -0.16 -9.17
C ASP A 174 -13.28 -1.21 -9.14
N LEU A 175 -12.03 -0.77 -9.25
CA LEU A 175 -10.87 -1.61 -9.02
C LEU A 175 -10.70 -1.97 -7.53
N THR A 176 -10.92 -1.01 -6.64
CA THR A 176 -10.66 -1.17 -5.20
C THR A 176 -11.81 -1.84 -4.47
N CYS A 177 -13.05 -1.51 -4.86
CA CYS A 177 -14.26 -1.88 -4.13
C CYS A 177 -15.05 -2.93 -4.92
N ALA A 178 -14.96 -4.17 -4.51
CA ALA A 178 -15.75 -5.24 -5.13
C ALA A 178 -17.14 -5.33 -4.47
N ILE A 179 -18.18 -5.11 -5.27
CA ILE A 179 -19.60 -5.19 -4.86
C ILE A 179 -20.19 -6.59 -5.02
N SER A 180 -19.37 -7.57 -5.32
CA SER A 180 -19.75 -8.95 -5.57
C SER A 180 -18.81 -9.93 -4.88
N GLN A 181 -19.19 -11.20 -4.90
CA GLN A 181 -18.36 -12.34 -4.50
C GLN A 181 -18.57 -13.49 -5.47
N LEU A 182 -17.56 -14.35 -5.59
CA LEU A 182 -17.66 -15.59 -6.37
C LEU A 182 -17.96 -16.77 -5.43
N SER A 183 -18.97 -17.56 -5.74
CA SER A 183 -19.32 -18.74 -4.98
C SER A 183 -19.96 -19.81 -5.87
N THR A 184 -19.92 -21.06 -5.41
CA THR A 184 -20.62 -22.16 -6.07
C THR A 184 -22.14 -22.03 -5.86
N ASP A 185 -22.89 -22.06 -6.94
CA ASP A 185 -24.35 -22.17 -6.87
C ASP A 185 -24.74 -23.51 -6.24
N LYS A 186 -25.59 -23.46 -5.23
CA LYS A 186 -25.98 -24.65 -4.45
C LYS A 186 -26.75 -25.69 -5.27
N ASN A 187 -27.48 -25.26 -6.27
CA ASN A 187 -28.34 -26.12 -7.09
C ASN A 187 -27.60 -26.68 -8.30
N THR A 188 -26.94 -25.82 -9.05
CA THR A 188 -26.26 -26.18 -10.31
C THR A 188 -24.81 -26.63 -10.12
N LYS A 189 -24.23 -26.39 -8.95
CA LYS A 189 -22.79 -26.61 -8.65
C LYS A 189 -21.84 -25.85 -9.57
N VAL A 190 -22.35 -24.84 -10.27
CA VAL A 190 -21.56 -23.96 -11.12
C VAL A 190 -21.15 -22.72 -10.35
N PHE A 191 -19.95 -22.21 -10.61
CA PHE A 191 -19.50 -20.95 -10.03
C PHE A 191 -20.27 -19.78 -10.62
N LYS A 192 -20.75 -18.93 -9.75
CA LYS A 192 -21.46 -17.70 -10.10
C LYS A 192 -20.93 -16.53 -9.29
N GLU A 193 -20.97 -15.39 -9.90
CA GLU A 193 -20.80 -14.12 -9.23
C GLU A 193 -22.12 -13.71 -8.58
N TYR A 194 -22.07 -13.43 -7.31
CA TYR A 194 -23.21 -12.97 -6.53
C TYR A 194 -22.98 -11.51 -6.13
N MET A 195 -23.90 -10.66 -6.52
CA MET A 195 -23.95 -9.28 -6.02
C MET A 195 -24.18 -9.29 -4.51
N LEU A 196 -23.52 -8.40 -3.80
CA LEU A 196 -23.63 -8.30 -2.34
C LEU A 196 -25.00 -7.77 -1.88
N GLY A 197 -25.82 -7.33 -2.80
CA GLY A 197 -27.23 -6.96 -2.56
C GLY A 197 -27.40 -6.01 -1.37
N ASN A 198 -28.03 -6.49 -0.33
CA ASN A 198 -28.35 -5.73 0.87
C ASN A 198 -27.23 -5.68 1.92
N ALA A 199 -25.99 -5.99 1.56
CA ALA A 199 -24.87 -5.92 2.47
C ALA A 199 -24.09 -4.59 2.33
N PRO A 200 -24.66 -3.45 2.72
CA PRO A 200 -24.04 -2.14 2.55
C PRO A 200 -22.77 -1.94 3.41
N PHE A 201 -22.50 -2.90 4.30
CA PHE A 201 -21.41 -2.82 5.27
C PHE A 201 -20.23 -3.73 4.96
N GLY A 202 -20.18 -4.34 3.77
CA GLY A 202 -19.22 -5.38 3.53
C GLY A 202 -18.72 -5.50 2.10
N LEU A 203 -18.18 -4.42 1.53
CA LEU A 203 -17.51 -4.48 0.23
C LEU A 203 -16.18 -5.22 0.37
N TYR A 204 -15.83 -6.06 -0.60
CA TYR A 204 -14.54 -6.72 -0.64
C TYR A 204 -13.47 -5.85 -1.31
N CYS A 205 -12.20 -6.14 -1.03
CA CYS A 205 -11.10 -5.48 -1.70
C CYS A 205 -10.86 -6.12 -3.08
N GLY A 206 -11.19 -5.41 -4.15
CA GLY A 206 -11.02 -5.86 -5.53
C GLY A 206 -9.57 -5.83 -6.03
N LYS A 207 -8.66 -5.16 -5.32
CA LYS A 207 -7.24 -5.08 -5.69
C LYS A 207 -6.55 -6.45 -5.62
N TRP A 208 -6.87 -7.27 -4.64
CA TRP A 208 -6.42 -8.65 -4.50
C TRP A 208 -7.50 -9.58 -5.03
N ASP A 209 -7.42 -9.92 -6.32
CA ASP A 209 -8.43 -10.71 -7.00
C ASP A 209 -7.78 -11.85 -7.79
N TYR A 210 -7.98 -13.05 -7.32
CA TYR A 210 -7.43 -14.26 -7.94
C TYR A 210 -7.92 -14.49 -9.39
N ARG A 211 -9.03 -13.91 -9.79
CA ARG A 211 -9.50 -13.96 -11.18
C ARG A 211 -8.54 -13.22 -12.13
N LYS A 212 -7.78 -12.27 -11.61
CA LYS A 212 -6.76 -11.49 -12.36
C LYS A 212 -5.40 -12.17 -12.42
N MET A 213 -5.27 -13.34 -11.81
CA MET A 213 -4.02 -14.12 -11.77
C MET A 213 -3.90 -15.15 -12.90
N MET A 214 -4.84 -15.15 -13.84
CA MET A 214 -4.87 -16.04 -15.00
C MET A 214 -4.46 -15.32 -16.27
#